data_8bdf46acc4c85718c8ff54ce3e485961
#
_entry.id   8bdf46acc4c85718c8ff54ce3e485961
#
_cell.length_a   1.000
_cell.length_b   1.000
_cell.length_c   1.000
_cell.angle_alpha   90.00
_cell.angle_beta   90.00
_cell.angle_gamma   90.00
#
_symmetry.space_group_name_H-M   'P 1'
#
loop_
_entity.id
_entity.type
_entity.pdbx_description
1 polymer ?
#
loop_
_entity_poly.entity_id
_entity_poly.type
_entity_poly.pdbx_seq_one_letter_code
_entity_poly.pdbx_strand_id
1 'polypeptide(L)'
;MELEQAITEAVAVKRQMEELKSRYADLQAEIIAKVQIPDGKRTGYAESGNVRARVQVTEKYRWDQEKLNAARAAMGDNAFLKAFTYEWKPLDKKAIDIFLQRYATPEQKTLIMNAMTVESRSTLSFAEVTE
;
A
#
# COMPACT_ATOMS: atom_id res chain seq x y z
N MET A 1 -36.95 26.18 11.81
CA MET A 1 -36.80 25.82 10.38
C MET A 1 -37.81 24.74 10.02
N GLU A 2 -38.58 25.00 9.00
CA GLU A 2 -39.53 24.00 8.52
C GLU A 2 -38.79 22.83 7.87
N LEU A 3 -39.43 21.66 7.88
CA LEU A 3 -38.84 20.45 7.36
C LEU A 3 -38.39 20.56 5.90
N GLU A 4 -39.19 21.18 5.05
CA GLU A 4 -38.84 21.38 3.64
C GLU A 4 -37.60 22.24 3.47
N GLN A 5 -37.47 23.28 4.26
CA GLN A 5 -36.29 24.14 4.26
C GLN A 5 -35.05 23.38 4.73
N ALA A 6 -35.22 22.58 5.78
CA ALA A 6 -34.12 21.75 6.30
C ALA A 6 -33.63 20.75 5.27
N ILE A 7 -34.56 20.11 4.52
CA ILE A 7 -34.20 19.17 3.47
C ILE A 7 -33.43 19.87 2.34
N THR A 8 -33.93 21.01 1.88
CA THR A 8 -33.28 21.76 0.80
C THR A 8 -31.87 22.22 1.21
N GLU A 9 -31.74 22.72 2.42
CA GLU A 9 -30.43 23.14 2.94
C GLU A 9 -29.48 21.98 3.12
N ALA A 10 -29.96 20.86 3.64
CA ALA A 10 -29.15 19.65 3.81
C ALA A 10 -28.61 19.13 2.46
N VAL A 11 -29.42 19.14 1.41
CA VAL A 11 -28.98 18.74 0.06
C VAL A 11 -27.90 19.69 -0.45
N ALA A 12 -28.08 20.99 -0.26
CA ALA A 12 -27.07 21.98 -0.69
C ALA A 12 -25.75 21.79 0.05
N VAL A 13 -25.79 21.58 1.36
CA VAL A 13 -24.60 21.34 2.18
C VAL A 13 -23.92 20.04 1.77
N LYS A 14 -24.68 18.99 1.51
CA LYS A 14 -24.12 17.72 1.07
C LYS A 14 -23.36 17.85 -0.26
N ARG A 15 -23.91 18.61 -1.20
CA ARG A 15 -23.20 18.89 -2.47
C ARG A 15 -21.90 19.64 -2.24
N GLN A 16 -21.90 20.62 -1.36
CA GLN A 16 -20.69 21.35 -1.00
C GLN A 16 -19.64 20.42 -0.39
N MET A 17 -20.07 19.51 0.49
CA MET A 17 -19.18 18.53 1.08
C MET A 17 -18.57 17.61 0.02
N GLU A 18 -19.36 17.16 -0.95
CA GLU A 18 -18.87 16.32 -2.03
C GLU A 18 -17.85 17.06 -2.92
N GLU A 19 -18.12 18.32 -3.25
CA GLU A 19 -17.21 19.18 -4.00
C GLU A 19 -15.89 19.39 -3.25
N LEU A 20 -15.96 19.68 -1.95
CA LEU A 20 -14.78 19.87 -1.11
C LEU A 20 -14.00 18.56 -0.95
N LYS A 21 -14.70 17.45 -0.83
CA LYS A 21 -14.06 16.13 -0.76
C LYS A 21 -13.30 15.80 -2.04
N SER A 22 -13.88 16.08 -3.20
CA SER A 22 -13.24 15.89 -4.50
C SER A 22 -12.01 16.79 -4.62
N ARG A 23 -12.13 18.05 -4.26
CA ARG A 23 -11.01 19.00 -4.28
C ARG A 23 -9.89 18.56 -3.34
N TYR A 24 -10.25 18.09 -2.16
CA TYR A 24 -9.26 17.57 -1.21
C TYR A 24 -8.53 16.36 -1.76
N ALA A 25 -9.24 15.43 -2.41
CA ALA A 25 -8.62 14.28 -3.05
C ALA A 25 -7.62 14.68 -4.15
N ASP A 26 -7.96 15.70 -4.96
CA ASP A 26 -7.07 16.22 -5.99
C ASP A 26 -5.81 16.85 -5.37
N LEU A 27 -5.98 17.61 -4.29
CA LEU A 27 -4.85 18.20 -3.56
C LEU A 27 -3.97 17.15 -2.91
N GLN A 28 -4.57 16.09 -2.34
CA GLN A 28 -3.81 14.97 -1.79
C GLN A 28 -2.96 14.31 -2.86
N ALA A 29 -3.53 14.04 -4.02
CA ALA A 29 -2.80 13.42 -5.13
C ALA A 29 -1.64 14.30 -5.59
N GLU A 30 -1.85 15.61 -5.66
CA GLU A 30 -0.81 16.55 -6.04
C GLU A 30 0.34 16.57 -5.01
N ILE A 31 0.02 16.61 -3.73
CA ILE A 31 1.03 16.60 -2.66
C ILE A 31 1.82 15.30 -2.69
N ILE A 32 1.13 14.17 -2.79
CA ILE A 32 1.77 12.85 -2.85
C ILE A 32 2.73 12.77 -4.05
N ALA A 33 2.33 13.32 -5.20
CA ALA A 33 3.16 13.31 -6.39
C ALA A 33 4.40 14.20 -6.26
N LYS A 34 4.32 15.28 -5.48
CA LYS A 34 5.38 16.28 -5.36
C LYS A 34 6.33 16.05 -4.19
N VAL A 35 5.89 15.35 -3.14
CA VAL A 35 6.75 15.07 -2.01
C VAL A 35 7.79 14.02 -2.39
N GLN A 36 9.05 14.35 -2.24
CA GLN A 36 10.14 13.44 -2.55
C GLN A 36 10.40 12.50 -1.38
N ILE A 37 10.47 11.21 -1.70
CA ILE A 37 10.82 10.18 -0.73
C ILE A 37 12.26 9.76 -1.02
N PRO A 38 13.19 9.89 -0.06
CA PRO A 38 14.58 9.52 -0.29
C PRO A 38 14.72 8.04 -0.65
N ASP A 39 15.70 7.73 -1.48
CA ASP A 39 15.99 6.35 -1.89
C ASP A 39 16.21 5.45 -0.67
N GLY A 40 15.58 4.29 -0.70
CA GLY A 40 15.65 3.33 0.41
C GLY A 40 14.77 3.66 1.60
N LYS A 41 14.01 4.76 1.53
CA LYS A 41 13.04 5.16 2.56
C LYS A 41 11.62 4.98 2.05
N ARG A 42 10.66 4.95 2.98
CA ARG A 42 9.25 4.83 2.65
C ARG A 42 8.44 6.04 3.09
N THR A 43 9.10 7.04 3.64
CA THR A 43 8.45 8.25 4.16
C THR A 43 9.15 9.47 3.62
N GLY A 44 8.37 10.44 3.16
CA GLY A 44 8.84 11.76 2.75
C GLY A 44 8.07 12.85 3.48
N TYR A 45 8.66 14.02 3.56
CA TYR A 45 8.10 15.17 4.28
C TYR A 45 8.19 16.42 3.43
N ALA A 46 7.22 17.31 3.61
CA ALA A 46 7.27 18.67 3.09
C ALA A 46 6.60 19.59 4.10
N GLU A 47 7.05 20.83 4.17
CA GLU A 47 6.53 21.81 5.12
C GLU A 47 5.98 23.03 4.42
N SER A 48 4.90 23.58 4.97
CA SER A 48 4.35 24.87 4.58
C SER A 48 3.92 25.61 5.85
N GLY A 49 4.60 26.73 6.13
CA GLY A 49 4.38 27.43 7.39
C GLY A 49 4.75 26.56 8.59
N ASN A 50 3.80 26.37 9.50
CA ASN A 50 3.97 25.53 10.68
C ASN A 50 3.35 24.14 10.54
N VAL A 51 2.99 23.75 9.32
CA VAL A 51 2.39 22.45 9.04
C VAL A 51 3.38 21.58 8.26
N ARG A 52 3.55 20.35 8.71
CA ARG A 52 4.35 19.33 8.02
C ARG A 52 3.43 18.31 7.40
N ALA A 53 3.60 18.07 6.10
CA ALA A 53 2.97 16.97 5.41
C ALA A 53 3.89 15.76 5.45
N ARG A 54 3.34 14.60 5.75
CA ARG A 54 4.05 13.32 5.75
C ARG A 54 3.39 12.41 4.72
N VAL A 55 4.18 11.90 3.78
CA VAL A 55 3.75 10.91 2.81
C VAL A 55 4.45 9.61 3.13
N GLN A 56 3.68 8.57 3.35
CA GLN A 56 4.19 7.23 3.64
C GLN A 56 3.69 6.25 2.59
N VAL A 57 4.60 5.47 2.04
CA VAL A 57 4.29 4.40 1.08
C VAL A 57 4.26 3.08 1.83
N THR A 58 3.14 2.37 1.72
CA THR A 58 2.99 1.01 2.24
C THR A 58 2.80 0.06 1.08
N GLU A 59 3.36 -1.13 1.20
CA GLU A 59 3.23 -2.17 0.20
C GLU A 59 2.42 -3.33 0.77
N LYS A 60 1.49 -3.84 -0.03
CA LYS A 60 0.72 -5.01 0.31
C LYS A 60 0.99 -6.09 -0.72
N TYR A 61 1.36 -7.28 -0.26
CA TYR A 61 1.65 -8.42 -1.13
C TYR A 61 0.42 -9.30 -1.23
N ARG A 62 0.08 -9.68 -2.47
CA ARG A 62 -0.96 -10.65 -2.75
C ARG A 62 -0.35 -11.83 -3.47
N TRP A 63 -0.85 -13.03 -3.19
CA TRP A 63 -0.29 -14.26 -3.71
C TRP A 63 -1.33 -15.02 -4.52
N ASP A 64 -0.98 -15.34 -5.76
CA ASP A 64 -1.82 -16.14 -6.65
C ASP A 64 -1.66 -17.61 -6.26
N GLN A 65 -2.74 -18.21 -5.75
CA GLN A 65 -2.69 -19.59 -5.23
C GLN A 65 -2.44 -20.62 -6.32
N GLU A 66 -2.95 -20.42 -7.52
CA GLU A 66 -2.70 -21.34 -8.64
C GLU A 66 -1.23 -21.34 -9.05
N LYS A 67 -0.64 -20.15 -9.14
CA LYS A 67 0.78 -20.00 -9.45
C LYS A 67 1.66 -20.54 -8.33
N LEU A 68 1.25 -20.39 -7.07
CA LEU A 68 1.96 -20.98 -5.94
C LEU A 68 1.88 -22.50 -5.94
N ASN A 69 0.74 -23.08 -6.31
CA ASN A 69 0.61 -24.53 -6.50
C ASN A 69 1.56 -25.03 -7.58
N ALA A 70 1.65 -24.33 -8.70
CA ALA A 70 2.57 -24.67 -9.77
C ALA A 70 4.04 -24.56 -9.33
N ALA A 71 4.36 -23.52 -8.56
CA ALA A 71 5.71 -23.35 -8.00
C ALA A 71 6.07 -24.50 -7.05
N ARG A 72 5.15 -24.90 -6.18
CA ARG A 72 5.35 -26.03 -5.29
C ARG A 72 5.62 -27.31 -6.05
N ALA A 73 4.84 -27.58 -7.10
CA ALA A 73 5.02 -28.77 -7.93
C ALA A 73 6.40 -28.80 -8.61
N ALA A 74 6.87 -27.63 -9.04
CA ALA A 74 8.18 -27.51 -9.70
C ALA A 74 9.35 -27.57 -8.72
N MET A 75 9.19 -27.00 -7.52
CA MET A 75 10.25 -26.87 -6.52
C MET A 75 10.37 -28.10 -5.61
N GLY A 76 9.26 -28.77 -5.34
CA GLY A 76 9.14 -29.79 -4.31
C GLY A 76 8.81 -29.21 -2.94
N ASP A 77 8.21 -30.04 -2.09
CA ASP A 77 7.72 -29.61 -0.79
C ASP A 77 8.83 -29.10 0.15
N ASN A 78 9.99 -29.76 0.14
CA ASN A 78 11.08 -29.36 1.03
C ASN A 78 11.55 -27.93 0.79
N ALA A 79 11.69 -27.54 -0.48
CA ALA A 79 12.09 -26.18 -0.82
C ALA A 79 10.96 -25.18 -0.59
N PHE A 80 9.76 -25.53 -1.02
CA PHE A 80 8.61 -24.64 -0.94
C PHE A 80 8.20 -24.32 0.51
N LEU A 81 8.16 -25.34 1.36
CA LEU A 81 7.74 -25.19 2.75
C LEU A 81 8.74 -24.44 3.63
N LYS A 82 9.92 -24.11 3.13
CA LYS A 82 10.84 -23.20 3.83
C LYS A 82 10.29 -21.77 3.91
N ALA A 83 9.47 -21.37 2.95
CA ALA A 83 8.97 -19.99 2.84
C ALA A 83 7.44 -19.87 2.99
N PHE A 84 6.70 -20.94 2.72
CA PHE A 84 5.24 -20.92 2.71
C PHE A 84 4.65 -21.92 3.68
N THR A 85 3.46 -21.60 4.20
CA THR A 85 2.68 -22.50 5.05
C THR A 85 1.55 -23.12 4.25
N TYR A 86 0.80 -24.00 4.90
CA TYR A 86 -0.46 -24.50 4.39
C TYR A 86 -1.36 -23.31 3.99
N GLU A 87 -2.08 -23.43 2.90
CA GLU A 87 -2.80 -22.38 2.18
C GLU A 87 -1.87 -21.46 1.38
N TRP A 88 -0.64 -21.84 1.23
CA TRP A 88 0.35 -21.15 0.43
C TRP A 88 0.46 -19.67 0.74
N LYS A 89 0.76 -19.36 1.97
CA LYS A 89 1.09 -18.00 2.40
C LYS A 89 2.48 -18.00 3.03
N PRO A 90 3.20 -16.88 2.98
CA PRO A 90 4.51 -16.81 3.64
C PRO A 90 4.41 -17.12 5.14
N LEU A 91 5.45 -17.72 5.67
CA LEU A 91 5.57 -17.96 7.12
C LEU A 91 5.59 -16.64 7.87
N ASP A 92 6.39 -15.69 7.39
CA ASP A 92 6.41 -14.30 7.82
C ASP A 92 7.06 -13.44 6.72
N LYS A 93 7.12 -12.13 6.91
CA LYS A 93 7.69 -11.22 5.90
C LYS A 93 9.16 -11.49 5.61
N LYS A 94 9.91 -11.92 6.62
CA LYS A 94 11.34 -12.18 6.49
C LYS A 94 11.61 -13.52 5.81
N ALA A 95 10.72 -14.50 5.96
CA ALA A 95 10.92 -15.84 5.39
C ALA A 95 11.06 -15.78 3.87
N ILE A 96 10.25 -14.98 3.19
CA ILE A 96 10.34 -14.82 1.73
C ILE A 96 11.66 -14.18 1.34
N ASP A 97 12.04 -13.10 1.99
CA ASP A 97 13.29 -12.40 1.67
C ASP A 97 14.50 -13.31 1.89
N ILE A 98 14.55 -14.04 3.00
CA ILE A 98 15.62 -14.96 3.31
C ILE A 98 15.68 -16.10 2.28
N PHE A 99 14.51 -16.65 1.92
CA PHE A 99 14.44 -17.72 0.93
C PHE A 99 14.97 -17.26 -0.44
N LEU A 100 14.51 -16.10 -0.92
CA LEU A 100 14.90 -15.57 -2.23
C LEU A 100 16.38 -15.19 -2.28
N GLN A 101 16.95 -14.75 -1.17
CA GLN A 101 18.35 -14.32 -1.11
C GLN A 101 19.31 -15.49 -0.89
N ARG A 102 18.94 -16.49 -0.09
CA ARG A 102 19.86 -17.52 0.39
C ARG A 102 19.60 -18.93 -0.15
N TYR A 103 18.35 -19.28 -0.41
CA TYR A 103 17.97 -20.67 -0.69
C TYR A 103 17.43 -20.91 -2.09
N ALA A 104 16.85 -19.87 -2.71
CA ALA A 104 16.22 -20.04 -4.01
C ALA A 104 17.23 -20.13 -5.15
N THR A 105 17.03 -21.08 -6.04
CA THR A 105 17.70 -21.06 -7.34
C THR A 105 17.10 -19.94 -8.20
N PRO A 106 17.79 -19.49 -9.27
CA PRO A 106 17.21 -18.46 -10.15
C PRO A 106 15.85 -18.86 -10.73
N GLU A 107 15.64 -20.12 -11.03
CA GLU A 107 14.35 -20.63 -11.54
C GLU A 107 13.26 -20.57 -10.48
N GLN A 108 13.59 -20.99 -9.25
CA GLN A 108 12.68 -20.91 -8.11
C GLN A 108 12.30 -19.48 -7.78
N LYS A 109 13.29 -18.59 -7.81
CA LYS A 109 13.05 -17.16 -7.59
C LYS A 109 12.05 -16.60 -8.60
N THR A 110 12.19 -16.94 -9.88
CA THR A 110 11.26 -16.48 -10.93
C THR A 110 9.85 -17.00 -10.68
N LEU A 111 9.70 -18.27 -10.31
CA LEU A 111 8.38 -18.85 -10.02
C LEU A 111 7.70 -18.15 -8.85
N ILE A 112 8.43 -17.86 -7.78
CA ILE A 112 7.90 -17.19 -6.61
C ILE A 112 7.54 -15.74 -6.93
N MET A 113 8.40 -15.01 -7.63
CA MET A 113 8.16 -13.62 -8.00
C MET A 113 6.95 -13.48 -8.93
N ASN A 114 6.73 -14.44 -9.83
CA ASN A 114 5.55 -14.42 -10.71
C ASN A 114 4.23 -14.66 -9.96
N ALA A 115 4.27 -15.36 -8.81
CA ALA A 115 3.09 -15.60 -7.98
C ALA A 115 2.76 -14.42 -7.07
N MET A 116 3.68 -13.47 -6.92
CA MET A 116 3.55 -12.33 -6.01
C MET A 116 3.03 -11.11 -6.76
N THR A 117 2.04 -10.44 -6.18
CA THR A 117 1.59 -9.12 -6.62
C THR A 117 1.85 -8.14 -5.49
N VAL A 118 2.52 -7.04 -5.78
CA VAL A 118 2.80 -6.00 -4.81
C VAL A 118 1.90 -4.80 -5.12
N GLU A 119 1.08 -4.40 -4.16
CA GLU A 119 0.29 -3.19 -4.24
C GLU A 119 0.91 -2.14 -3.34
N SER A 120 1.25 -0.99 -3.93
CA SER A 120 1.77 0.14 -3.17
C SER A 120 0.64 1.13 -2.91
N ARG A 121 0.55 1.61 -1.68
CA ARG A 121 -0.41 2.62 -1.28
C ARG A 121 0.32 3.76 -0.61
N SER A 122 0.04 4.98 -1.06
CA SER A 122 0.58 6.20 -0.44
C SER A 122 -0.47 6.82 0.46
N THR A 123 -0.07 7.18 1.66
CA THR A 123 -0.93 7.88 2.62
C THR A 123 -0.33 9.23 2.94
N LEU A 124 -1.20 10.20 3.18
CA LEU A 124 -0.82 11.57 3.52
C LEU A 124 -1.38 11.92 4.88
N SER A 125 -0.55 12.48 5.73
CA SER A 125 -0.96 13.01 7.02
C SER A 125 -0.32 14.37 7.26
N PHE A 126 -0.91 15.15 8.14
CA PHE A 126 -0.43 16.48 8.50
C PHE A 126 -0.19 16.57 10.00
N ALA A 127 0.81 17.32 10.37
CA ALA A 127 1.10 17.61 11.77
C ALA A 127 1.57 19.06 11.89
N GLU A 128 1.25 19.69 13.01
CA GLU A 128 1.79 20.99 13.31
C GLU A 128 3.23 20.83 13.80
N VAL A 129 4.11 21.68 13.30
CA VAL A 129 5.50 21.70 13.75
C VAL A 129 5.55 22.62 14.98
N THR A 130 5.82 22.03 16.14
CA THR A 130 6.05 22.78 17.38
C THR A 130 7.52 23.03 17.53
N GLU A 131 7.86 24.28 17.78
CA GLU A 131 9.22 24.66 18.09
C GLU A 131 9.61 24.25 19.52
#